data_6b64dc24e2045b68502b365b0685258a
#
_entry.id   6b64dc24e2045b68502b365b0685258a
#
_cell.length_a   1.000
_cell.length_b   1.000
_cell.length_c   1.000
_cell.angle_alpha   90.00
_cell.angle_beta   90.00
_cell.angle_gamma   90.00
#
_symmetry.space_group_name_H-M   'P 1'
#
loop_
_entity.id
_entity.type
_entity.pdbx_description
1 polymer ?
#
loop_
_entity_poly.entity_id
_entity_poly.type
_entity_poly.pdbx_seq_one_letter_code
_entity_poly.pdbx_strand_id
1 'polypeptide(L)'
;MKIATWNINGIKARIETVEAWLKEADPDIACFQEIKSVDENFPRERLEALGYNVETHGQKGFNGVAILSKLPFDEVNRRLPGDESDEQARFMEGVFSTDNGPLRVACLYLPNGNPVETEKYPYKLAWMKRLEDWPLIVWRLKNPLFWPVIIT
;
A
#
# COMPACT_ATOMS: atom_id res chain seq x y z
N MET A 1 6.62 -16.61 6.42
CA MET A 1 6.45 -15.15 6.27
C MET A 1 5.00 -14.77 6.62
N LYS A 2 4.81 -13.77 7.45
CA LYS A 2 3.50 -13.25 7.85
C LYS A 2 3.28 -11.89 7.20
N ILE A 3 2.25 -11.78 6.35
CA ILE A 3 1.83 -10.53 5.71
C ILE A 3 0.46 -10.15 6.25
N ALA A 4 0.31 -8.91 6.67
CA ALA A 4 -0.94 -8.39 7.24
C ALA A 4 -1.44 -7.18 6.46
N THR A 5 -2.74 -6.93 6.51
CA THR A 5 -3.39 -5.74 5.96
C THR A 5 -4.37 -5.17 6.96
N TRP A 6 -4.43 -3.84 7.06
CA TRP A 6 -5.34 -3.16 7.97
C TRP A 6 -5.68 -1.75 7.48
N ASN A 7 -6.97 -1.48 7.30
CA ASN A 7 -7.44 -0.11 7.11
C ASN A 7 -7.46 0.58 8.48
N ILE A 8 -6.50 1.46 8.73
CA ILE A 8 -6.30 2.08 10.04
C ILE A 8 -7.12 3.34 10.26
N ASN A 9 -7.78 3.85 9.23
CA ASN A 9 -8.62 5.05 9.30
C ASN A 9 -7.94 6.23 10.04
N GLY A 10 -6.74 6.57 9.62
CA GLY A 10 -5.93 7.66 10.17
C GLY A 10 -4.84 7.21 11.14
N ILE A 11 -3.58 7.35 10.74
CA ILE A 11 -2.43 6.92 11.52
C ILE A 11 -2.25 7.74 12.81
N LYS A 12 -2.46 9.05 12.77
CA LYS A 12 -2.22 9.93 13.92
C LYS A 12 -3.11 9.59 15.10
N ALA A 13 -4.38 9.31 14.84
CA ALA A 13 -5.35 8.97 15.89
C ALA A 13 -5.13 7.56 16.47
N ARG A 14 -4.40 6.69 15.77
CA ARG A 14 -4.28 5.27 16.09
C ARG A 14 -2.86 4.79 16.25
N ILE A 15 -1.89 5.69 16.31
CA ILE A 15 -0.47 5.32 16.35
C ILE A 15 -0.14 4.39 17.51
N GLU A 16 -0.66 4.63 18.71
CA GLU A 16 -0.43 3.77 19.86
C GLU A 16 -1.02 2.37 19.68
N THR A 17 -2.24 2.30 19.11
CA THR A 17 -2.90 1.03 18.80
C THR A 17 -2.13 0.26 17.72
N VAL A 18 -1.66 0.96 16.70
CA VAL A 18 -0.84 0.38 15.62
C VAL A 18 0.47 -0.18 16.18
N GLU A 19 1.16 0.56 17.03
CA GLU A 19 2.40 0.08 17.67
C GLU A 19 2.15 -1.15 18.54
N ALA A 20 1.09 -1.14 19.35
CA ALA A 20 0.73 -2.28 20.19
C ALA A 20 0.43 -3.52 19.34
N TRP A 21 -0.33 -3.34 18.27
CA TRP A 21 -0.66 -4.42 17.35
C TRP A 21 0.58 -4.96 16.62
N LEU A 22 1.48 -4.10 16.18
CA LEU A 22 2.73 -4.52 15.52
C LEU A 22 3.61 -5.36 16.45
N LYS A 23 3.66 -4.99 17.73
CA LYS A 23 4.41 -5.75 18.75
C LYS A 23 3.77 -7.13 19.04
N GLU A 24 2.45 -7.19 19.08
CA GLU A 24 1.70 -8.44 19.35
C GLU A 24 1.67 -9.37 18.13
N ALA A 25 1.24 -8.85 16.99
CA ALA A 25 1.08 -9.63 15.78
C ALA A 25 2.40 -9.97 15.09
N ASP A 26 3.39 -9.10 15.24
CA ASP A 26 4.75 -9.23 14.71
C ASP A 26 4.78 -9.67 13.23
N PRO A 27 4.09 -8.94 12.31
CA PRO A 27 4.11 -9.29 10.90
C PRO A 27 5.49 -9.02 10.28
N ASP A 28 5.84 -9.79 9.26
CA ASP A 28 7.03 -9.50 8.44
C ASP A 28 6.78 -8.31 7.52
N ILE A 29 5.56 -8.22 6.97
CA ILE A 29 5.11 -7.10 6.15
C ILE A 29 3.71 -6.70 6.58
N ALA A 30 3.46 -5.40 6.77
CA ALA A 30 2.14 -4.85 7.07
C ALA A 30 1.76 -3.79 6.04
N CYS A 31 0.56 -3.91 5.47
CA CYS A 31 -0.03 -2.98 4.52
C CYS A 31 -1.14 -2.18 5.20
N PHE A 32 -1.04 -0.85 5.21
CA PHE A 32 -2.04 0.03 5.80
C PHE A 32 -2.77 0.83 4.74
N GLN A 33 -4.09 0.93 4.88
CA GLN A 33 -4.94 1.80 4.07
C GLN A 33 -5.51 2.92 4.93
N GLU A 34 -5.91 3.99 4.28
CA GLU A 34 -6.43 5.20 4.91
C GLU A 34 -5.51 5.78 5.99
N ILE A 35 -4.23 5.96 5.67
CA ILE A 35 -3.29 6.58 6.62
C ILE A 35 -3.63 8.04 6.90
N LYS A 36 -4.33 8.74 5.99
CA LYS A 36 -4.81 10.13 6.12
C LYS A 36 -3.74 11.10 6.56
N SER A 37 -2.55 10.95 5.99
CA SER A 37 -1.38 11.75 6.30
C SER A 37 -0.57 12.00 5.04
N VAL A 38 -0.04 13.19 4.89
CA VAL A 38 1.04 13.43 3.93
C VAL A 38 2.30 12.70 4.39
N ASP A 39 3.21 12.38 3.47
CA ASP A 39 4.39 11.57 3.76
C ASP A 39 5.29 12.20 4.84
N GLU A 40 5.45 13.53 4.81
CA GLU A 40 6.29 14.28 5.76
C GLU A 40 5.76 14.23 7.20
N ASN A 41 4.46 14.05 7.39
CA ASN A 41 3.82 14.02 8.70
C ASN A 41 3.52 12.60 9.21
N PHE A 42 3.86 11.59 8.43
CA PHE A 42 3.72 10.21 8.85
C PHE A 42 4.71 9.89 9.98
N PRO A 43 4.29 9.24 11.08
CA PRO A 43 5.16 9.00 12.24
C PRO A 43 6.17 7.86 11.97
N ARG A 44 6.99 8.03 10.97
CA ARG A 44 7.97 7.05 10.46
C ARG A 44 8.92 6.57 11.56
N GLU A 45 9.50 7.49 12.30
CA GLU A 45 10.52 7.16 13.31
C GLU A 45 10.00 6.21 14.39
N ARG A 46 8.74 6.36 14.79
CA ARG A 46 8.13 5.49 15.80
C ARG A 46 8.03 4.05 15.32
N LEU A 47 7.72 3.85 14.03
CA LEU A 47 7.58 2.53 13.43
C LEU A 47 8.93 1.92 13.06
N GLU A 48 9.89 2.74 12.64
CA GLU A 48 11.27 2.32 12.42
C GLU A 48 11.92 1.84 13.72
N ALA A 49 11.60 2.47 14.86
CA ALA A 49 12.07 2.03 16.18
C ALA A 49 11.58 0.61 16.56
N LEU A 50 10.53 0.11 15.93
CA LEU A 50 10.05 -1.28 16.09
C LEU A 50 10.72 -2.27 15.13
N GLY A 51 11.69 -1.83 14.33
CA GLY A 51 12.43 -2.67 13.39
C GLY A 51 11.86 -2.75 11.97
N TYR A 52 10.94 -1.85 11.62
CA TYR A 52 10.36 -1.81 10.28
C TYR A 52 11.03 -0.78 9.37
N ASN A 53 11.24 -1.17 8.11
CA ASN A 53 11.44 -0.23 7.03
C ASN A 53 10.06 0.30 6.63
N VAL A 54 9.91 1.61 6.44
CA VAL A 54 8.61 2.26 6.22
C VAL A 54 8.61 3.02 4.92
N GLU A 55 7.67 2.71 4.04
CA GLU A 55 7.41 3.47 2.83
C GLU A 55 5.94 3.85 2.76
N THR A 56 5.67 5.08 2.31
CA THR A 56 4.33 5.66 2.28
C THR A 56 4.03 6.31 0.94
N HIS A 57 2.76 6.36 0.62
CA HIS A 57 2.20 7.20 -0.42
C HIS A 57 0.95 7.86 0.14
N GLY A 58 1.12 9.09 0.64
CA GLY A 58 0.10 9.80 1.39
C GLY A 58 -0.46 11.01 0.66
N GLN A 59 -1.58 11.50 1.16
CA GLN A 59 -2.17 12.78 0.81
C GLN A 59 -2.89 13.38 2.01
N LYS A 60 -3.14 14.66 1.97
CA LYS A 60 -3.75 15.38 3.09
C LYS A 60 -5.20 14.95 3.30
N GLY A 61 -5.53 14.54 4.51
CA GLY A 61 -6.90 14.35 5.01
C GLY A 61 -7.65 13.11 4.55
N PHE A 62 -7.29 12.53 3.40
CA PHE A 62 -7.97 11.38 2.80
C PHE A 62 -6.96 10.35 2.30
N ASN A 63 -7.47 9.14 2.00
CA ASN A 63 -6.69 8.11 1.33
C ASN A 63 -5.34 7.83 2.00
N GLY A 64 -4.35 7.47 1.22
CA GLY A 64 -3.01 7.15 1.65
C GLY A 64 -2.82 5.68 1.99
N VAL A 65 -1.72 5.14 1.53
CA VAL A 65 -1.30 3.76 1.78
C VAL A 65 0.12 3.73 2.32
N ALA A 66 0.44 2.71 3.11
CA ALA A 66 1.77 2.50 3.65
C ALA A 66 2.11 1.01 3.65
N ILE A 67 3.39 0.71 3.44
CA ILE A 67 3.93 -0.63 3.62
C ILE A 67 5.06 -0.56 4.65
N LEU A 68 4.95 -1.38 5.67
CA LEU A 68 5.98 -1.61 6.68
C LEU A 68 6.58 -2.99 6.44
N SER A 69 7.90 -3.10 6.45
CA SER A 69 8.57 -4.38 6.21
C SER A 69 9.80 -4.55 7.11
N LYS A 70 9.97 -5.74 7.67
CA LYS A 70 11.23 -6.14 8.31
C LYS A 70 12.35 -6.34 7.28
N LEU A 71 11.98 -6.65 6.02
CA LEU A 71 12.93 -6.76 4.92
C LEU A 71 13.18 -5.38 4.30
N PRO A 72 14.40 -5.09 3.82
CA PRO A 72 14.67 -3.91 3.03
C PRO A 72 13.85 -3.89 1.74
N PHE A 73 13.40 -2.70 1.34
CA PHE A 73 12.79 -2.51 0.02
C PHE A 73 13.88 -2.51 -1.06
N ASP A 74 13.77 -3.38 -2.05
CA ASP A 74 14.60 -3.35 -3.24
C ASP A 74 14.06 -2.36 -4.29
N GLU A 75 12.73 -2.24 -4.35
CA GLU A 75 12.02 -1.35 -5.26
C GLU A 75 10.72 -0.87 -4.60
N VAL A 76 10.37 0.38 -4.83
CA VAL A 76 9.08 0.97 -4.41
C VAL A 76 8.48 1.69 -5.61
N ASN A 77 7.24 1.35 -5.93
CA ASN A 77 6.46 2.05 -6.96
C ASN A 77 5.18 2.61 -6.32
N ARG A 78 4.95 3.89 -6.55
CA ARG A 78 3.75 4.60 -6.14
C ARG A 78 2.88 4.85 -7.35
N ARG A 79 1.56 4.91 -7.13
CA ARG A 79 0.53 5.08 -8.15
C ARG A 79 0.29 3.85 -9.01
N LEU A 80 -0.98 3.58 -9.23
CA LEU A 80 -1.42 2.55 -10.17
C LEU A 80 -1.19 3.07 -11.60
N PRO A 81 -0.49 2.31 -12.46
CA PRO A 81 -0.30 2.71 -13.86
C PRO A 81 -1.62 2.86 -14.63
N GLY A 82 -1.59 3.64 -15.72
CA GLY A 82 -2.67 3.77 -16.68
C GLY A 82 -3.40 5.12 -16.65
N ASP A 83 -3.18 5.95 -15.65
CA ASP A 83 -3.66 7.33 -15.62
C ASP A 83 -2.71 8.20 -14.78
N GLU A 84 -1.84 8.93 -15.44
CA GLU A 84 -0.87 9.82 -14.77
C GLU A 84 -1.53 11.05 -14.14
N SER A 85 -2.75 11.37 -14.51
CA SER A 85 -3.51 12.49 -13.94
C SER A 85 -4.18 12.14 -12.61
N ASP A 86 -4.26 10.85 -12.27
CA ASP A 86 -4.84 10.40 -11.01
C ASP A 86 -3.86 10.64 -9.86
N GLU A 87 -4.16 11.62 -9.04
CA GLU A 87 -3.34 12.01 -7.88
C GLU A 87 -3.78 11.33 -6.57
N GLN A 88 -4.83 10.52 -6.59
CA GLN A 88 -5.30 9.86 -5.37
C GLN A 88 -4.31 8.79 -4.90
N ALA A 89 -3.91 8.88 -3.64
CA ALA A 89 -2.97 7.98 -3.00
C ALA A 89 -3.65 6.68 -2.56
N ARG A 90 -3.81 5.74 -3.50
CA ARG A 90 -4.56 4.49 -3.31
C ARG A 90 -3.77 3.22 -3.65
N PHE A 91 -2.56 3.38 -4.17
CA PHE A 91 -1.74 2.26 -4.62
C PHE A 91 -0.27 2.48 -4.32
N MET A 92 0.35 1.46 -3.78
CA MET A 92 1.80 1.38 -3.65
C MET A 92 2.24 -0.08 -3.71
N GLU A 93 3.39 -0.35 -4.32
CA GLU A 93 4.00 -1.67 -4.28
C GLU A 93 5.44 -1.60 -3.79
N GLY A 94 5.85 -2.65 -3.10
CA GLY A 94 7.23 -2.91 -2.72
C GLY A 94 7.71 -4.23 -3.28
N VAL A 95 8.99 -4.29 -3.62
CA VAL A 95 9.68 -5.54 -4.00
C VAL A 95 10.73 -5.84 -2.94
N PHE A 96 10.79 -7.10 -2.54
CA PHE A 96 11.64 -7.58 -1.46
C PHE A 96 12.40 -8.83 -1.90
N SER A 97 13.67 -8.94 -1.52
CA SER A 97 14.42 -10.19 -1.65
C SER A 97 14.10 -11.13 -0.50
N THR A 98 13.73 -12.37 -0.82
CA THR A 98 13.49 -13.42 0.15
C THR A 98 14.36 -14.65 -0.17
N ASP A 99 14.47 -15.59 0.77
CA ASP A 99 15.20 -16.85 0.54
C ASP A 99 14.60 -17.68 -0.59
N ASN A 100 13.32 -17.49 -0.89
CA ASN A 100 12.59 -18.15 -1.98
C ASN A 100 12.52 -17.34 -3.28
N GLY A 101 13.32 -16.28 -3.37
CA GLY A 101 13.30 -15.35 -4.49
C GLY A 101 12.59 -14.04 -4.18
N PRO A 102 12.49 -13.16 -5.18
CA PRO A 102 11.89 -11.86 -4.99
C PRO A 102 10.37 -11.94 -4.78
N LEU A 103 9.88 -11.14 -3.86
CA LEU A 103 8.46 -10.98 -3.52
C LEU A 103 8.00 -9.58 -3.86
N ARG A 104 6.89 -9.47 -4.59
CA ARG A 104 6.23 -8.20 -4.86
C ARG A 104 4.93 -8.13 -4.05
N VAL A 105 4.77 -7.07 -3.28
CA VAL A 105 3.58 -6.82 -2.45
C VAL A 105 2.96 -5.49 -2.87
N ALA A 106 1.68 -5.52 -3.24
CA ALA A 106 0.91 -4.32 -3.55
C ALA A 106 -0.09 -4.02 -2.44
N CYS A 107 -0.02 -2.81 -1.90
CA CYS A 107 -0.99 -2.27 -0.96
C CYS A 107 -2.01 -1.43 -1.70
N LEU A 108 -3.27 -1.79 -1.60
CA LEU A 108 -4.38 -1.19 -2.34
C LEU A 108 -5.40 -0.57 -1.39
N TYR A 109 -5.91 0.60 -1.77
CA TYR A 109 -7.10 1.20 -1.18
C TYR A 109 -8.17 1.41 -2.24
N LEU A 110 -9.06 0.44 -2.39
CA LEU A 110 -10.11 0.44 -3.39
C LEU A 110 -11.05 1.63 -3.23
N PRO A 111 -11.35 2.39 -4.31
CA PRO A 111 -12.33 3.47 -4.25
C PRO A 111 -13.71 2.99 -3.82
N ASN A 112 -14.39 3.79 -2.98
CA ASN A 112 -15.74 3.47 -2.51
C ASN A 112 -16.77 3.43 -3.65
N GLY A 113 -16.73 4.42 -4.57
CA GLY A 113 -17.66 4.48 -5.70
C GLY A 113 -19.08 4.94 -5.34
N ASN A 114 -19.35 5.36 -4.12
CA ASN A 114 -20.67 5.84 -3.69
C ASN A 114 -20.68 7.34 -3.41
N PRO A 115 -21.79 8.06 -3.68
CA PRO A 115 -22.99 7.59 -4.37
C PRO A 115 -22.76 7.28 -5.85
N VAL A 116 -23.48 6.32 -6.40
CA VAL A 116 -23.31 5.84 -7.80
C VAL A 116 -23.66 6.90 -8.85
N GLU A 117 -24.46 7.89 -8.48
CA GLU A 117 -24.86 9.01 -9.35
C GLU A 117 -23.78 10.11 -9.46
N THR A 118 -22.65 9.93 -8.75
CA THR A 118 -21.54 10.89 -8.74
C THR A 118 -20.36 10.38 -9.55
N GLU A 119 -19.35 11.26 -9.74
CA GLU A 119 -18.07 10.92 -10.37
C GLU A 119 -17.30 9.79 -9.64
N LYS A 120 -17.69 9.46 -8.42
CA LYS A 120 -17.05 8.40 -7.63
C LYS A 120 -17.21 7.01 -8.24
N TYR A 121 -18.36 6.75 -8.84
CA TYR A 121 -18.62 5.43 -9.44
C TYR A 121 -17.82 5.19 -10.74
N PRO A 122 -17.88 6.06 -11.75
CA PRO A 122 -17.02 5.93 -12.92
C PRO A 122 -15.51 5.94 -12.56
N TYR A 123 -15.09 6.74 -11.60
CA TYR A 123 -13.72 6.70 -11.10
C TYR A 123 -13.34 5.30 -10.58
N LYS A 124 -14.18 4.69 -9.75
CA LYS A 124 -13.97 3.33 -9.24
C LYS A 124 -13.84 2.32 -10.37
N LEU A 125 -14.73 2.36 -11.36
CA LEU A 125 -14.70 1.42 -12.49
C LEU A 125 -13.41 1.57 -13.31
N ALA A 126 -13.00 2.80 -13.61
CA ALA A 126 -11.76 3.08 -14.31
C ALA A 126 -10.53 2.62 -13.52
N TRP A 127 -10.53 2.85 -12.21
CA TRP A 127 -9.46 2.41 -11.30
C TRP A 127 -9.36 0.87 -11.26
N MET A 128 -10.50 0.17 -11.17
CA MET A 128 -10.55 -1.29 -11.21
C MET A 128 -10.05 -1.85 -12.54
N LYS A 129 -10.35 -1.18 -13.65
CA LYS A 129 -9.83 -1.59 -14.97
C LYS A 129 -8.32 -1.48 -15.05
N ARG A 130 -7.75 -0.40 -14.51
CA ARG A 130 -6.29 -0.24 -14.42
C ARG A 130 -5.66 -1.31 -13.52
N LEU A 131 -6.34 -1.66 -12.42
CA LEU A 131 -5.88 -2.72 -11.53
C LEU A 131 -5.89 -4.08 -12.22
N GLU A 132 -6.90 -4.38 -13.04
CA GLU A 132 -6.97 -5.59 -13.85
C GLU A 132 -5.81 -5.68 -14.84
N ASP A 133 -5.43 -4.56 -15.44
CA ASP A 133 -4.35 -4.49 -16.44
C ASP A 133 -2.94 -4.53 -15.80
N TRP A 134 -2.80 -4.08 -14.54
CA TRP A 134 -1.51 -3.95 -13.85
C TRP A 134 -0.69 -5.26 -13.77
N PRO A 135 -1.25 -6.44 -13.41
CA PRO A 135 -0.48 -7.68 -13.38
C PRO A 135 0.11 -8.04 -14.75
N LEU A 136 -0.61 -7.74 -15.84
CA LEU A 136 -0.13 -7.98 -17.20
C LEU A 136 1.05 -7.07 -17.56
N ILE A 137 1.03 -5.82 -17.10
CA ILE A 137 2.12 -4.86 -17.28
C ILE A 137 3.36 -5.33 -16.52
N VAL A 138 3.21 -5.71 -15.27
CA VAL A 138 4.30 -6.21 -14.43
C VAL A 138 4.90 -7.49 -15.01
N TRP A 139 4.04 -8.40 -15.44
CA TRP A 139 4.47 -9.68 -16.02
C TRP A 139 5.25 -9.50 -17.32
N ARG A 140 4.82 -8.58 -18.19
CA ARG A 140 5.50 -8.30 -19.47
C ARG A 140 6.83 -7.59 -19.32
N LEU A 141 6.97 -6.73 -18.30
CA LEU A 141 8.12 -5.84 -18.17
C LEU A 141 9.23 -6.37 -17.26
N LYS A 142 8.90 -7.24 -16.30
CA LYS A 142 9.80 -7.52 -15.16
C LYS A 142 10.07 -8.98 -14.82
N ASN A 143 9.68 -9.94 -15.62
CA ASN A 143 10.00 -11.37 -15.40
C ASN A 143 8.80 -12.26 -14.96
N PRO A 144 8.64 -13.44 -15.59
CA PRO A 144 7.47 -14.33 -15.36
C PRO A 144 7.45 -15.08 -14.02
N LEU A 145 8.44 -14.90 -13.16
CA LEU A 145 8.56 -15.63 -11.88
C LEU A 145 7.92 -14.91 -10.69
N PHE A 146 7.23 -13.78 -10.91
CA PHE A 146 6.66 -12.99 -9.84
C PHE A 146 5.13 -13.11 -9.79
N TRP A 147 4.61 -13.64 -8.67
CA TRP A 147 3.20 -13.51 -8.34
C TRP A 147 3.03 -12.32 -7.40
N PRO A 148 2.28 -11.28 -7.79
CA PRO A 148 1.99 -10.18 -6.87
C PRO A 148 1.06 -10.68 -5.76
N VAL A 149 1.42 -10.43 -4.52
CA VAL A 149 0.49 -10.53 -3.40
C VAL A 149 -0.29 -9.22 -3.34
N ILE A 150 -1.59 -9.30 -3.64
CA ILE A 150 -2.50 -8.14 -3.61
C ILE A 150 -3.16 -8.12 -2.24
N ILE A 151 -2.98 -7.00 -1.53
CA ILE A 151 -3.54 -6.78 -0.20
C ILE A 151 -4.48 -5.56 -0.28
N THR A 152 -5.73 -5.78 -0.06
CA THR A 152 -6.78 -4.74 -0.09
C THR A 152 -7.20 -4.34 1.30
#